data_9914239aff402c94a2c7461d094e960d
#
_entry.id   9914239aff402c94a2c7461d094e960d
#
_cell.length_a   1.000
_cell.length_b   1.000
_cell.length_c   1.000
_cell.angle_alpha   90.00
_cell.angle_beta   90.00
_cell.angle_gamma   90.00
#
_symmetry.space_group_name_H-M   'P 1'
#
loop_
_entity.id
_entity.type
_entity.pdbx_description
1 polymer ?
#
loop_
_entity_poly.entity_id
_entity_poly.type
_entity_poly.pdbx_seq_one_letter_code
_entity_poly.pdbx_strand_id
1 'polypeptide(L)'
;MQSLQLRPAAILAAILLASCAAEGQRFERQAALNSEVGVIYVYRPLTSILARGEDPYVTIAGERMGRLRAGGYFKKVVPIGEYKVMIQQSVLFLPTWPESVEVAVASATSSYVKVDQRITAVEFDEGATATQQVFIEEVSGFTGQNEILGMRENT
;
A
#
# COMPACT_ATOMS: atom_id res chain seq x y z
N MET A 1 -7.43 -42.02 24.26
CA MET A 1 -6.49 -41.03 23.67
C MET A 1 -6.69 -41.05 22.17
N GLN A 2 -7.45 -40.08 21.62
CA GLN A 2 -7.66 -39.96 20.18
C GLN A 2 -6.53 -39.07 19.61
N SER A 3 -5.68 -39.66 18.79
CA SER A 3 -4.63 -38.94 18.08
C SER A 3 -5.27 -38.05 16.99
N LEU A 4 -5.15 -36.72 17.16
CA LEU A 4 -5.60 -35.75 16.18
C LEU A 4 -4.66 -35.82 14.95
N GLN A 5 -5.08 -36.58 13.95
CA GLN A 5 -4.38 -36.65 12.66
C GLN A 5 -4.67 -35.35 11.89
N LEU A 6 -3.79 -34.34 11.98
CA LEU A 6 -3.86 -33.19 11.11
C LEU A 6 -3.65 -33.62 9.65
N ARG A 7 -4.67 -33.46 8.83
CA ARG A 7 -4.59 -33.77 7.38
C ARG A 7 -3.57 -32.86 6.70
N PRO A 8 -2.63 -33.39 5.93
CA PRO A 8 -1.56 -32.58 5.28
C PRO A 8 -2.10 -31.51 4.34
N ALA A 9 -3.30 -31.67 3.81
CA ALA A 9 -3.99 -30.69 2.99
C ALA A 9 -4.29 -29.35 3.72
N ALA A 10 -4.54 -29.39 5.04
CA ALA A 10 -4.80 -28.19 5.83
C ALA A 10 -3.54 -27.35 6.05
N ILE A 11 -2.37 -27.99 6.14
CA ILE A 11 -1.08 -27.32 6.30
C ILE A 11 -0.68 -26.63 4.99
N LEU A 12 -0.91 -27.26 3.84
CA LEU A 12 -0.59 -26.70 2.53
C LEU A 12 -1.44 -25.45 2.21
N ALA A 13 -2.73 -25.45 2.60
CA ALA A 13 -3.62 -24.30 2.43
C ALA A 13 -3.20 -23.09 3.30
N ALA A 14 -2.68 -23.34 4.51
CA ALA A 14 -2.21 -22.26 5.40
C ALA A 14 -0.94 -21.56 4.87
N ILE A 15 -0.06 -22.28 4.19
CA ILE A 15 1.18 -21.74 3.62
C ILE A 15 0.89 -20.83 2.41
N LEU A 16 -0.12 -21.15 1.60
CA LEU A 16 -0.48 -20.35 0.42
C LEU A 16 -1.13 -19.00 0.77
N LEU A 17 -1.71 -18.86 1.96
CA LEU A 17 -2.31 -17.60 2.41
C LEU A 17 -1.30 -16.57 2.96
N ALA A 18 -0.09 -16.99 3.30
CA ALA A 18 0.93 -16.12 3.91
C ALA A 18 1.69 -15.26 2.88
N SER A 19 1.63 -15.57 1.58
CA SER A 19 2.51 -14.97 0.57
C SER A 19 2.08 -13.60 0.00
N CYS A 20 0.91 -13.08 0.40
CA CYS A 20 0.37 -11.82 -0.16
C CYS A 20 0.53 -10.60 0.74
N ALA A 21 1.10 -10.73 1.93
CA ALA A 21 1.31 -9.60 2.85
C ALA A 21 2.73 -9.03 2.72
N ALA A 22 2.90 -7.75 3.04
CA ALA A 22 4.22 -7.13 3.15
C ALA A 22 5.04 -7.81 4.26
N GLU A 23 6.32 -8.08 4.00
CA GLU A 23 7.17 -8.93 4.86
C GLU A 23 8.22 -8.14 5.65
N GLY A 24 8.41 -6.84 5.36
CA GLY A 24 9.42 -5.99 5.96
C GLY A 24 9.17 -5.63 7.43
N GLN A 25 9.93 -4.69 7.94
CA GLN A 25 9.82 -4.20 9.32
C GLN A 25 8.44 -3.59 9.58
N ARG A 26 7.93 -3.79 10.80
CA ARG A 26 6.71 -3.09 11.23
C ARG A 26 6.95 -1.60 11.29
N PHE A 27 5.91 -0.83 11.00
CA PHE A 27 5.97 0.61 11.16
C PHE A 27 6.29 0.96 12.62
N GLU A 28 7.34 1.72 12.79
CA GLU A 28 7.72 2.33 14.06
C GLU A 28 7.68 3.84 13.89
N ARG A 29 7.10 4.52 14.88
CA ARG A 29 7.07 5.98 14.89
C ARG A 29 8.51 6.50 14.92
N GLN A 30 8.90 7.23 13.91
CA GLN A 30 10.27 7.71 13.75
C GLN A 30 10.59 8.72 14.86
N ALA A 31 11.78 8.60 15.46
CA ALA A 31 12.35 9.62 16.32
C ALA A 31 12.53 10.94 15.53
N ALA A 32 12.75 12.05 16.24
CA ALA A 32 12.88 13.38 15.64
C ALA A 32 13.80 13.38 14.41
N LEU A 33 13.23 13.85 13.29
CA LEU A 33 13.97 14.02 12.04
C LEU A 33 14.91 15.22 12.14
N ASN A 34 16.00 15.20 11.36
CA ASN A 34 16.81 16.38 11.13
C ASN A 34 15.94 17.49 10.51
N SER A 35 16.21 18.75 10.85
CA SER A 35 15.47 19.91 10.38
C SER A 35 15.58 20.18 8.86
N GLU A 36 16.49 19.51 8.14
CA GLU A 36 16.70 19.70 6.71
C GLU A 36 15.92 18.72 5.83
N VAL A 37 15.31 17.71 6.43
CA VAL A 37 14.62 16.64 5.72
C VAL A 37 13.24 16.40 6.28
N GLY A 38 12.40 15.76 5.47
CA GLY A 38 11.16 15.14 5.89
C GLY A 38 11.02 13.74 5.33
N VAL A 39 9.93 13.08 5.64
CA VAL A 39 9.66 11.72 5.20
C VAL A 39 8.31 11.65 4.49
N ILE A 40 8.30 10.99 3.35
CA ILE A 40 7.07 10.61 2.65
C ILE A 40 6.81 9.14 2.92
N TYR A 41 5.65 8.83 3.49
CA TYR A 41 5.11 7.50 3.62
C TYR A 41 4.01 7.29 2.58
N VAL A 42 4.14 6.23 1.78
CA VAL A 42 3.08 5.78 0.87
C VAL A 42 2.61 4.43 1.35
N TYR A 43 1.34 4.31 1.71
CA TYR A 43 0.83 3.11 2.35
C TYR A 43 -0.51 2.66 1.77
N ARG A 44 -0.78 1.37 1.86
CA ARG A 44 -2.02 0.74 1.41
C ARG A 44 -2.65 -0.05 2.55
N PRO A 45 -3.79 0.39 3.10
CA PRO A 45 -4.50 -0.34 4.14
C PRO A 45 -4.88 -1.76 3.71
N LEU A 46 -4.98 -2.66 4.69
CA LEU A 46 -5.54 -3.97 4.46
C LEU A 46 -7.07 -3.86 4.37
N THR A 47 -7.57 -3.48 3.21
CA THR A 47 -9.00 -3.43 2.93
C THR A 47 -9.57 -4.82 2.62
N SER A 48 -10.89 -4.93 2.49
CA SER A 48 -11.59 -6.21 2.31
C SER A 48 -10.98 -7.07 1.18
N ILE A 49 -11.10 -8.38 1.33
CA ILE A 49 -10.60 -9.40 0.38
C ILE A 49 -11.11 -9.16 -1.05
N LEU A 50 -12.30 -8.58 -1.21
CA LEU A 50 -12.90 -8.27 -2.50
C LEU A 50 -12.23 -7.12 -3.26
N ALA A 51 -11.49 -6.26 -2.55
CA ALA A 51 -10.75 -5.13 -3.13
C ALA A 51 -9.26 -5.45 -3.38
N ARG A 52 -8.85 -6.72 -3.33
CA ARG A 52 -7.49 -7.16 -3.63
C ARG A 52 -7.30 -7.26 -5.15
N GLY A 53 -7.06 -6.12 -5.79
CA GLY A 53 -6.51 -6.08 -7.15
C GLY A 53 -4.99 -6.29 -7.15
N GLU A 54 -4.38 -6.14 -8.31
CA GLU A 54 -2.92 -6.15 -8.44
C GLU A 54 -2.28 -5.08 -7.55
N ASP A 55 -1.09 -5.39 -7.03
CA ASP A 55 -0.31 -4.45 -6.25
C ASP A 55 0.23 -3.35 -7.18
N PRO A 56 -0.13 -2.07 -6.97
CA PRO A 56 0.33 -0.98 -7.82
C PRO A 56 1.83 -0.74 -7.63
N TYR A 57 2.50 -0.33 -8.69
CA TYR A 57 3.84 0.22 -8.60
C TYR A 57 3.79 1.64 -8.05
N VAL A 58 4.69 1.93 -7.12
CA VAL A 58 4.85 3.26 -6.51
C VAL A 58 6.14 3.91 -6.98
N THR A 59 6.04 5.20 -7.30
CA THR A 59 7.17 6.09 -7.58
C THR A 59 7.09 7.27 -6.63
N ILE A 60 8.16 7.58 -5.90
CA ILE A 60 8.27 8.71 -4.98
C ILE A 60 9.43 9.59 -5.42
N ALA A 61 9.17 10.88 -5.68
CA ALA A 61 10.20 11.83 -6.09
C ALA A 61 11.04 11.31 -7.29
N GLY A 62 10.38 10.72 -8.29
CA GLY A 62 11.01 10.17 -9.49
C GLY A 62 11.68 8.80 -9.33
N GLU A 63 11.80 8.26 -8.12
CA GLU A 63 12.37 6.95 -7.87
C GLU A 63 11.30 5.87 -7.73
N ARG A 64 11.46 4.76 -8.48
CA ARG A 64 10.56 3.62 -8.40
C ARG A 64 10.86 2.80 -7.16
N MET A 65 9.90 2.74 -6.23
CA MET A 65 10.03 2.01 -4.96
C MET A 65 9.73 0.52 -5.10
N GLY A 66 8.80 0.14 -5.95
CA GLY A 66 8.35 -1.24 -6.12
C GLY A 66 6.84 -1.40 -6.13
N ARG A 67 6.36 -2.62 -5.86
CA ARG A 67 4.93 -2.95 -5.76
C ARG A 67 4.44 -2.75 -4.34
N LEU A 68 3.37 -1.99 -4.16
CA LEU A 68 2.77 -1.71 -2.85
C LEU A 68 1.74 -2.77 -2.50
N ARG A 69 2.13 -3.73 -1.67
CA ARG A 69 1.25 -4.80 -1.18
C ARG A 69 0.22 -4.26 -0.19
N ALA A 70 -0.91 -4.91 -0.10
CA ALA A 70 -1.92 -4.59 0.91
C ALA A 70 -1.36 -4.80 2.33
N GLY A 71 -1.63 -3.87 3.25
CA GLY A 71 -1.06 -3.85 4.60
C GLY A 71 0.42 -3.45 4.64
N GLY A 72 0.95 -2.91 3.53
CA GLY A 72 2.34 -2.47 3.42
C GLY A 72 2.49 -0.97 3.23
N TYR A 73 3.72 -0.51 3.39
CA TYR A 73 4.11 0.87 3.12
C TYR A 73 5.52 0.95 2.51
N PHE A 74 5.77 2.05 1.80
CA PHE A 74 7.10 2.53 1.47
C PHE A 74 7.40 3.81 2.23
N LYS A 75 8.66 4.01 2.56
CA LYS A 75 9.11 5.27 3.14
C LYS A 75 10.29 5.83 2.34
N LYS A 76 10.33 7.16 2.18
CA LYS A 76 11.44 7.86 1.56
C LYS A 76 11.76 9.14 2.32
N VAL A 77 13.01 9.27 2.75
CA VAL A 77 13.54 10.52 3.29
C VAL A 77 13.90 11.43 2.13
N VAL A 78 13.41 12.67 2.16
CA VAL A 78 13.64 13.66 1.11
C VAL A 78 14.00 15.01 1.73
N PRO A 79 14.74 15.89 1.03
CA PRO A 79 14.89 17.29 1.43
C PRO A 79 13.53 18.00 1.53
N ILE A 80 13.50 19.20 2.10
CA ILE A 80 12.32 20.07 2.09
C ILE A 80 12.00 20.45 0.64
N GLY A 81 10.72 20.36 0.25
CA GLY A 81 10.30 20.69 -1.12
C GLY A 81 8.95 20.08 -1.50
N GLU A 82 8.60 20.21 -2.77
CA GLU A 82 7.40 19.61 -3.36
C GLU A 82 7.79 18.39 -4.17
N TYR A 83 7.04 17.30 -3.98
CA TYR A 83 7.32 16.02 -4.60
C TYR A 83 6.07 15.40 -5.20
N LYS A 84 6.24 14.76 -6.33
CA LYS A 84 5.20 13.97 -6.96
C LYS A 84 5.29 12.51 -6.51
N VAL A 85 4.20 11.99 -5.98
CA VAL A 85 3.99 10.56 -5.71
C VAL A 85 3.08 10.02 -6.79
N MET A 86 3.49 8.95 -7.45
CA MET A 86 2.73 8.32 -8.53
C MET A 86 2.49 6.86 -8.23
N ILE A 87 1.33 6.36 -8.65
CA ILE A 87 1.01 4.94 -8.66
C ILE A 87 0.64 4.52 -10.08
N GLN A 88 1.01 3.31 -10.45
CA GLN A 88 0.67 2.71 -11.73
C GLN A 88 0.24 1.27 -11.52
N GLN A 89 -0.95 0.94 -12.01
CA GLN A 89 -1.45 -0.43 -12.05
C GLN A 89 -1.20 -1.06 -13.42
N SER A 90 -1.31 -2.38 -13.45
CA SER A 90 -1.44 -3.14 -14.70
C SER A 90 -2.78 -3.86 -14.68
N VAL A 91 -3.52 -3.80 -15.77
CA VAL A 91 -4.73 -4.60 -15.98
C VAL A 91 -4.44 -5.55 -17.13
N LEU A 92 -4.55 -6.85 -16.90
CA LEU A 92 -4.21 -7.89 -17.88
C LEU A 92 -2.82 -7.67 -18.50
N PHE A 93 -1.81 -7.33 -17.65
CA PHE A 93 -0.43 -7.03 -18.03
C PHE A 93 -0.23 -5.73 -18.84
N LEU A 94 -1.29 -4.97 -19.11
CA LEU A 94 -1.20 -3.65 -19.75
C LEU A 94 -1.14 -2.57 -18.67
N PRO A 95 -0.17 -1.62 -18.76
CA PRO A 95 -0.10 -0.51 -17.81
C PRO A 95 -1.32 0.41 -17.98
N THR A 96 -1.91 0.82 -16.86
CA THR A 96 -2.94 1.86 -16.84
C THR A 96 -2.31 3.25 -16.83
N TRP A 97 -3.15 4.29 -16.99
CA TRP A 97 -2.72 5.66 -16.77
C TRP A 97 -2.30 5.83 -15.31
N PRO A 98 -1.14 6.46 -15.04
CA PRO A 98 -0.68 6.67 -13.68
C PRO A 98 -1.56 7.70 -12.97
N GLU A 99 -1.95 7.40 -11.74
CA GLU A 99 -2.53 8.36 -10.81
C GLU A 99 -1.42 9.02 -9.99
N SER A 100 -1.59 10.28 -9.62
CA SER A 100 -0.56 11.00 -8.88
C SER A 100 -1.13 12.05 -7.94
N VAL A 101 -0.36 12.34 -6.87
CA VAL A 101 -0.61 13.43 -5.93
C VAL A 101 0.70 14.19 -5.71
N GLU A 102 0.60 15.52 -5.53
CA GLU A 102 1.72 16.36 -5.13
C GLU A 102 1.72 16.50 -3.61
N VAL A 103 2.90 16.39 -3.02
CA VAL A 103 3.11 16.37 -1.58
C VAL A 103 4.14 17.42 -1.20
N ALA A 104 3.74 18.37 -0.36
CA ALA A 104 4.64 19.37 0.20
C ALA A 104 5.29 18.83 1.47
N VAL A 105 6.62 18.71 1.45
CA VAL A 105 7.40 18.21 2.58
C VAL A 105 8.05 19.38 3.31
N ALA A 106 7.65 19.60 4.56
CA ALA A 106 8.23 20.61 5.43
C ALA A 106 9.32 20.01 6.35
N SER A 107 10.04 20.92 7.02
CA SER A 107 11.12 20.58 7.95
C SER A 107 10.67 19.63 9.05
N ALA A 108 11.40 18.55 9.23
CA ALA A 108 11.19 17.54 10.28
C ALA A 108 9.76 16.97 10.32
N THR A 109 9.04 16.96 9.18
CA THR A 109 7.66 16.47 9.09
C THR A 109 7.58 15.12 8.38
N SER A 110 6.47 14.43 8.61
CA SER A 110 6.08 13.24 7.87
C SER A 110 4.80 13.52 7.09
N SER A 111 4.84 13.30 5.78
CA SER A 111 3.69 13.34 4.89
C SER A 111 3.22 11.92 4.62
N TYR A 112 1.91 11.72 4.57
CA TYR A 112 1.28 10.41 4.43
C TYR A 112 0.40 10.39 3.20
N VAL A 113 0.69 9.47 2.30
CA VAL A 113 -0.07 9.24 1.06
C VAL A 113 -0.73 7.88 1.14
N LYS A 114 -2.05 7.91 1.14
CA LYS A 114 -2.87 6.71 1.16
C LYS A 114 -3.18 6.25 -0.26
N VAL A 115 -2.99 4.97 -0.50
CA VAL A 115 -3.42 4.27 -1.71
C VAL A 115 -4.57 3.36 -1.33
N ASP A 116 -5.75 3.65 -1.85
CA ASP A 116 -6.97 2.88 -1.61
C ASP A 116 -7.48 2.30 -2.92
N GLN A 117 -8.21 1.21 -2.84
CA GLN A 117 -8.80 0.55 -3.99
C GLN A 117 -10.27 0.27 -3.70
N ARG A 118 -11.15 0.77 -4.57
CA ARG A 118 -12.60 0.67 -4.39
C ARG A 118 -13.23 0.04 -5.63
N ILE A 119 -14.28 -0.74 -5.40
CA ILE A 119 -15.17 -1.19 -6.45
C ILE A 119 -16.11 -0.03 -6.77
N THR A 120 -16.05 0.49 -8.00
CA THR A 120 -16.83 1.65 -8.43
C THR A 120 -18.09 1.26 -9.19
N ALA A 121 -18.11 0.09 -9.83
CA ALA A 121 -19.29 -0.43 -10.51
C ALA A 121 -19.31 -1.96 -10.46
N VAL A 122 -20.51 -2.52 -10.38
CA VAL A 122 -20.77 -3.95 -10.56
C VAL A 122 -21.89 -4.08 -11.60
N GLU A 123 -21.57 -4.72 -12.72
CA GLU A 123 -22.52 -4.97 -13.80
C GLU A 123 -22.88 -6.46 -13.82
N PHE A 124 -24.18 -6.77 -14.00
CA PHE A 124 -24.73 -8.12 -13.97
C PHE A 124 -25.46 -8.44 -15.29
N ASP A 125 -24.84 -8.16 -16.44
CA ASP A 125 -25.49 -8.43 -17.72
C ASP A 125 -25.30 -9.92 -18.12
N GLU A 126 -24.28 -10.30 -18.79
CA GLU A 126 -24.03 -11.73 -19.14
C GLU A 126 -23.04 -12.42 -18.19
N GLY A 127 -22.77 -11.81 -17.05
CA GLY A 127 -21.85 -12.24 -16.00
C GLY A 127 -21.58 -11.09 -15.02
N ALA A 128 -21.09 -11.41 -13.82
CA ALA A 128 -20.73 -10.37 -12.85
C ALA A 128 -19.38 -9.76 -13.19
N THR A 129 -19.35 -8.52 -13.65
CA THR A 129 -18.14 -7.71 -13.86
C THR A 129 -18.05 -6.63 -12.79
N ALA A 130 -16.89 -6.50 -12.15
CA ALA A 130 -16.64 -5.46 -11.16
C ALA A 130 -15.53 -4.52 -11.67
N THR A 131 -15.82 -3.23 -11.75
CA THR A 131 -14.84 -2.21 -12.06
C THR A 131 -14.16 -1.76 -10.77
N GLN A 132 -12.84 -1.88 -10.74
CA GLN A 132 -12.02 -1.42 -9.62
C GLN A 132 -11.26 -0.16 -10.02
N GLN A 133 -11.24 0.81 -9.14
CA GLN A 133 -10.47 2.04 -9.31
C GLN A 133 -9.53 2.23 -8.11
N VAL A 134 -8.31 2.66 -8.40
CA VAL A 134 -7.32 3.03 -7.38
C VAL A 134 -7.41 4.53 -7.16
N PHE A 135 -7.33 4.90 -5.91
CA PHE A 135 -7.31 6.28 -5.45
C PHE A 135 -6.00 6.54 -4.72
N ILE A 136 -5.43 7.70 -4.94
CA ILE A 136 -4.25 8.18 -4.24
C ILE A 136 -4.57 9.54 -3.64
N GLU A 137 -4.34 9.70 -2.35
CA GLU A 137 -4.62 10.95 -1.64
C GLU A 137 -3.58 11.21 -0.55
N GLU A 138 -3.21 12.47 -0.35
CA GLU A 138 -2.49 12.90 0.85
C GLU A 138 -3.49 13.01 2.01
N VAL A 139 -3.15 12.42 3.15
CA VAL A 139 -3.98 12.46 4.36
C VAL A 139 -3.29 13.21 5.48
N SER A 140 -4.08 13.69 6.46
CA SER A 140 -3.51 14.36 7.62
C SER A 140 -2.50 13.47 8.35
N GLY A 141 -1.49 14.08 8.98
CA GLY A 141 -0.49 13.36 9.74
C GLY A 141 -1.09 12.48 10.84
N PHE A 142 -2.17 12.94 11.48
CA PHE A 142 -2.90 12.16 12.50
C PHE A 142 -3.55 10.90 11.90
N THR A 143 -4.24 11.05 10.77
CA THR A 143 -4.89 9.92 10.08
C THR A 143 -3.84 8.92 9.59
N GLY A 144 -2.81 9.41 8.88
CA GLY A 144 -1.76 8.56 8.33
C GLY A 144 -1.01 7.77 9.39
N GLN A 145 -0.64 8.41 10.51
CA GLN A 145 0.03 7.73 11.62
C GLN A 145 -0.82 6.61 12.23
N ASN A 146 -2.13 6.81 12.35
CA ASN A 146 -3.00 5.80 12.94
C ASN A 146 -3.28 4.64 11.98
N GLU A 147 -3.48 4.94 10.71
CA GLU A 147 -3.76 3.91 9.71
C GLU A 147 -2.54 3.04 9.36
N ILE A 148 -1.33 3.60 9.39
CA ILE A 148 -0.10 2.86 9.09
C ILE A 148 0.37 1.97 10.26
N LEU A 149 -0.16 2.21 11.48
CA LEU A 149 0.18 1.38 12.64
C LEU A 149 -0.13 -0.10 12.37
N GLY A 150 0.87 -0.94 12.58
CA GLY A 150 0.77 -2.39 12.35
C GLY A 150 1.07 -2.84 10.92
N MET A 151 1.25 -1.91 9.99
CA MET A 151 1.68 -2.24 8.63
C MET A 151 3.18 -2.58 8.59
N ARG A 152 3.59 -3.24 7.50
CA ARG A 152 4.98 -3.64 7.26
C ARG A 152 5.57 -2.91 6.07
N GLU A 153 6.87 -2.64 6.13
CA GLU A 153 7.60 -2.07 5.01
C GLU A 153 7.59 -3.04 3.82
N ASN A 154 7.37 -2.53 2.62
CA ASN A 154 7.54 -3.30 1.40
C ASN A 154 9.04 -3.32 1.04
N THR A 155 9.53 -4.49 0.75
CA THR A 155 10.90 -4.76 0.33
C THR A 155 10.91 -5.25 -1.11
#